data_b908a1e3ffaf8d4cabbc501fa2050f32
#
_entry.id   b908a1e3ffaf8d4cabbc501fa2050f32
#
_cell.length_a   1.000
_cell.length_b   1.000
_cell.length_c   1.000
_cell.angle_alpha   90.00
_cell.angle_beta   90.00
_cell.angle_gamma   90.00
#
_symmetry.space_group_name_H-M   'P 1'
#
loop_
_entity.id
_entity.type
_entity.pdbx_description
1 polymer ?
#
loop_
_entity_poly.entity_id
_entity_poly.type
_entity_poly.pdbx_seq_one_letter_code
_entity_poly.pdbx_strand_id
1 'polypeptide(L)'
;MSIGENDGAKAPLLNVANVLTVLRLILVPVFVAVYWSDTPVRSALAWFVFALAAATDKADGYLARSRGLITDFGKMADSLADKALVSAALILLSWHGHLWWWVTAVMIGRELAITAVRMTVVKKAVMAAGRGGKMKMFFQSMGIAGILIPWASFLPAALAAALLWLSYGLLAVALYFSLVSAAGYVRDARAIARTG
;
A
#
# COMPACT_ATOMS: atom_id res chain seq x y z
N MET A 1 -6.82 -44.85 23.57
CA MET A 1 -5.75 -44.00 23.05
C MET A 1 -6.44 -42.88 22.29
N SER A 2 -6.80 -41.79 23.02
CA SER A 2 -7.56 -40.67 22.47
C SER A 2 -6.61 -39.76 21.71
N ILE A 3 -6.84 -39.65 20.42
CA ILE A 3 -6.17 -38.65 19.57
C ILE A 3 -6.72 -37.32 19.99
N GLY A 4 -5.91 -36.53 20.70
CA GLY A 4 -6.28 -35.15 21.10
C GLY A 4 -6.58 -34.34 19.86
N GLU A 5 -7.81 -33.93 19.77
CA GLU A 5 -8.34 -32.92 18.88
C GLU A 5 -7.58 -31.63 19.22
N ASN A 6 -6.64 -31.27 18.36
CA ASN A 6 -5.87 -30.03 18.48
C ASN A 6 -6.83 -28.90 18.09
N ASP A 7 -7.59 -28.45 19.08
CA ASP A 7 -8.49 -27.30 18.99
C ASP A 7 -7.62 -26.11 18.60
N GLY A 8 -7.62 -25.74 17.31
CA GLY A 8 -6.86 -24.65 16.75
C GLY A 8 -7.27 -23.33 17.41
N ALA A 9 -6.66 -23.02 18.55
CA ALA A 9 -6.88 -21.81 19.31
C ALA A 9 -6.70 -20.62 18.35
N LYS A 10 -7.81 -19.96 18.00
CA LYS A 10 -7.80 -18.74 17.18
C LYS A 10 -6.91 -17.74 17.88
N ALA A 11 -5.95 -17.17 17.15
CA ALA A 11 -5.05 -16.16 17.70
C ALA A 11 -5.89 -15.03 18.34
N PRO A 12 -5.53 -14.54 19.55
CA PRO A 12 -6.30 -13.52 20.25
C PRO A 12 -6.42 -12.26 19.37
N LEU A 13 -7.58 -11.63 19.36
CA LEU A 13 -7.84 -10.40 18.61
C LEU A 13 -6.91 -9.26 19.06
N LEU A 14 -6.58 -9.18 20.34
CA LEU A 14 -5.58 -8.30 20.91
C LEU A 14 -4.20 -8.97 20.83
N ASN A 15 -3.55 -8.83 19.70
CA ASN A 15 -2.17 -9.26 19.49
C ASN A 15 -1.34 -8.11 18.89
N VAL A 16 -0.03 -8.20 19.00
CA VAL A 16 0.88 -7.13 18.56
C VAL A 16 0.71 -6.78 17.07
N ALA A 17 0.43 -7.77 16.22
CA ALA A 17 0.21 -7.52 14.80
C ALA A 17 -1.06 -6.67 14.57
N ASN A 18 -2.17 -7.00 15.22
CA ASN A 18 -3.42 -6.23 15.11
C ASN A 18 -3.29 -4.82 15.70
N VAL A 19 -2.52 -4.65 16.79
CA VAL A 19 -2.24 -3.32 17.37
C VAL A 19 -1.48 -2.45 16.36
N LEU A 20 -0.47 -2.99 15.68
CA LEU A 20 0.28 -2.26 14.65
C LEU A 20 -0.62 -1.89 13.45
N THR A 21 -1.53 -2.78 13.05
CA THR A 21 -2.50 -2.50 12.00
C THR A 21 -3.47 -1.37 12.40
N VAL A 22 -3.97 -1.37 13.63
CA VAL A 22 -4.82 -0.29 14.16
C VAL A 22 -4.05 1.03 14.24
N LEU A 23 -2.80 0.99 14.71
CA LEU A 23 -1.93 2.17 14.72
C LEU A 23 -1.80 2.76 13.31
N ARG A 24 -1.60 1.92 12.29
CA ARG A 24 -1.53 2.39 10.89
C ARG A 24 -2.84 3.02 10.43
N LEU A 25 -4.00 2.45 10.79
CA LEU A 25 -5.30 3.07 10.49
C LEU A 25 -5.42 4.47 11.11
N ILE A 26 -4.87 4.69 12.31
CA ILE A 26 -4.82 6.00 12.95
C ILE A 26 -3.81 6.93 12.24
N LEU A 27 -2.69 6.39 11.75
CA LEU A 27 -1.69 7.19 11.03
C LEU A 27 -2.22 7.73 9.69
N VAL A 28 -3.23 7.12 9.07
CA VAL A 28 -3.84 7.65 7.83
C VAL A 28 -4.48 9.04 8.05
N PRO A 29 -5.43 9.24 8.96
CA PRO A 29 -5.97 10.57 9.21
C PRO A 29 -4.94 11.55 9.76
N VAL A 30 -3.95 11.09 10.54
CA VAL A 30 -2.82 11.93 10.98
C VAL A 30 -2.01 12.41 9.78
N PHE A 31 -1.69 11.54 8.83
CA PHE A 31 -1.02 11.90 7.59
C PHE A 31 -1.79 12.97 6.81
N VAL A 32 -3.11 12.76 6.64
CA VAL A 32 -3.97 13.72 5.96
C VAL A 32 -3.97 15.09 6.66
N ALA A 33 -4.11 15.11 8.00
CA ALA A 33 -4.10 16.34 8.77
C ALA A 33 -2.76 17.08 8.71
N VAL A 34 -1.65 16.35 8.76
CA VAL A 34 -0.30 16.91 8.68
C VAL A 34 -0.03 17.47 7.29
N TYR A 35 -0.38 16.73 6.23
CA TYR A 35 -0.11 17.13 4.84
C TYR A 35 -1.24 17.95 4.21
N TRP A 36 -2.19 18.45 5.01
CA TRP A 36 -3.25 19.33 4.53
C TRP A 36 -2.75 20.66 3.93
N SER A 37 -1.61 21.13 4.39
CA SER A 37 -0.92 22.33 3.87
C SER A 37 0.46 21.95 3.36
N ASP A 38 0.81 22.43 2.17
CA ASP A 38 2.09 22.17 1.52
C ASP A 38 3.14 23.19 1.96
N THR A 39 3.80 22.90 3.07
CA THR A 39 4.98 23.63 3.55
C THR A 39 6.14 22.66 3.76
N PRO A 40 7.41 23.09 3.62
CA PRO A 40 8.55 22.19 3.78
C PRO A 40 8.54 21.39 5.09
N VAL A 41 8.14 22.02 6.19
CA VAL A 41 8.05 21.38 7.50
C VAL A 41 6.95 20.32 7.52
N ARG A 42 5.77 20.64 6.97
CA ARG A 42 4.64 19.70 6.92
C ARG A 42 4.91 18.54 5.96
N SER A 43 5.57 18.80 4.83
CA SER A 43 6.00 17.75 3.91
C SER A 43 6.99 16.80 4.57
N ALA A 44 7.98 17.32 5.34
CA ALA A 44 8.91 16.50 6.11
C ALA A 44 8.20 15.66 7.20
N LEU A 45 7.26 16.26 7.93
CA LEU A 45 6.44 15.54 8.92
C LEU A 45 5.55 14.48 8.25
N ALA A 46 4.91 14.80 7.12
CA ALA A 46 4.10 13.86 6.35
C ALA A 46 4.95 12.68 5.85
N TRP A 47 6.16 12.96 5.35
CA TRP A 47 7.12 11.92 5.00
C TRP A 47 7.42 11.00 6.19
N PHE A 48 7.67 11.57 7.37
CA PHE A 48 7.95 10.79 8.58
C PHE A 48 6.77 9.89 8.97
N VAL A 49 5.54 10.44 8.96
CA VAL A 49 4.31 9.67 9.24
C VAL A 49 4.12 8.57 8.21
N PHE A 50 4.33 8.85 6.93
CA PHE A 50 4.24 7.88 5.85
C PHE A 50 5.28 6.76 6.00
N ALA A 51 6.54 7.12 6.29
CA ALA A 51 7.63 6.17 6.50
C ALA A 51 7.38 5.29 7.73
N LEU A 52 6.89 5.86 8.83
CA LEU A 52 6.49 5.12 10.02
C LEU A 52 5.38 4.12 9.72
N ALA A 53 4.34 4.54 9.01
CA ALA A 53 3.25 3.65 8.62
C ALA A 53 3.72 2.52 7.69
N ALA A 54 4.61 2.81 6.73
CA ALA A 54 5.20 1.80 5.86
C ALA A 54 6.16 0.85 6.59
N ALA A 55 6.85 1.31 7.62
CA ALA A 55 7.71 0.48 8.48
C ALA A 55 6.88 -0.46 9.36
N THR A 56 5.78 0.03 9.95
CA THR A 56 4.86 -0.79 10.75
C THR A 56 4.21 -1.89 9.91
N ASP A 57 3.90 -1.65 8.63
CA ASP A 57 3.39 -2.67 7.69
C ASP A 57 4.34 -3.87 7.52
N LYS A 58 5.64 -3.60 7.36
CA LYS A 58 6.64 -4.67 7.27
C LYS A 58 6.81 -5.43 8.59
N ALA A 59 6.74 -4.70 9.71
CA ALA A 59 6.93 -5.25 11.04
C ALA A 59 5.77 -6.18 11.44
N ASP A 60 4.51 -5.75 11.28
CA ASP A 60 3.35 -6.57 11.63
C ASP A 60 3.22 -7.80 10.72
N GLY A 61 3.45 -7.65 9.42
CA GLY A 61 3.47 -8.77 8.48
C GLY A 61 4.56 -9.81 8.81
N TYR A 62 5.71 -9.38 9.31
CA TYR A 62 6.76 -10.29 9.79
C TYR A 62 6.35 -10.97 11.09
N LEU A 63 5.87 -10.21 12.09
CA LEU A 63 5.43 -10.74 13.38
C LEU A 63 4.25 -11.70 13.25
N ALA A 64 3.26 -11.37 12.43
CA ALA A 64 2.09 -12.20 12.21
C ALA A 64 2.48 -13.58 11.65
N ARG A 65 3.40 -13.59 10.67
CA ARG A 65 3.90 -14.84 10.06
C ARG A 65 4.81 -15.63 10.99
N SER A 66 5.74 -14.98 11.70
CA SER A 66 6.73 -15.66 12.55
C SER A 66 6.12 -16.24 13.82
N ARG A 67 5.04 -15.66 14.32
CA ARG A 67 4.39 -16.09 15.58
C ARG A 67 3.02 -16.76 15.39
N GLY A 68 2.57 -16.97 14.15
CA GLY A 68 1.27 -17.58 13.87
C GLY A 68 0.07 -16.73 14.34
N LEU A 69 0.25 -15.41 14.51
CA LEU A 69 -0.76 -14.48 15.02
C LEU A 69 -1.68 -13.93 13.93
N ILE A 70 -1.91 -14.71 12.89
CA ILE A 70 -2.72 -14.28 11.74
C ILE A 70 -4.20 -14.37 12.12
N THR A 71 -4.90 -13.22 12.08
CA THR A 71 -6.37 -13.14 12.26
C THR A 71 -7.03 -12.65 10.98
N ASP A 72 -8.30 -13.05 10.74
CA ASP A 72 -9.03 -12.57 9.55
C ASP A 72 -9.34 -11.08 9.64
N PHE A 73 -9.59 -10.56 10.85
CA PHE A 73 -9.70 -9.13 11.11
C PHE A 73 -8.40 -8.40 10.74
N GLY A 74 -7.24 -8.89 11.22
CA GLY A 74 -5.93 -8.31 10.91
C GLY A 74 -5.67 -8.23 9.41
N LYS A 75 -5.91 -9.31 8.66
CA LYS A 75 -5.73 -9.33 7.20
C LYS A 75 -6.60 -8.27 6.48
N MET A 76 -7.86 -8.13 6.91
CA MET A 76 -8.78 -7.16 6.30
C MET A 76 -8.42 -5.73 6.64
N ALA A 77 -8.15 -5.46 7.92
CA ALA A 77 -7.74 -4.14 8.41
C ALA A 77 -6.40 -3.69 7.80
N ASP A 78 -5.43 -4.60 7.70
CA ASP A 78 -4.13 -4.38 7.04
C ASP A 78 -4.28 -3.97 5.58
N SER A 79 -5.05 -4.75 4.81
CA SER A 79 -5.32 -4.43 3.40
C SER A 79 -6.05 -3.09 3.22
N LEU A 80 -6.91 -2.70 4.17
CA LEU A 80 -7.60 -1.42 4.14
C LEU A 80 -6.65 -0.27 4.47
N ALA A 81 -5.85 -0.41 5.51
CA ALA A 81 -4.92 0.62 5.97
C ALA A 81 -3.86 0.95 4.91
N ASP A 82 -3.26 -0.07 4.28
CA ASP A 82 -2.28 0.11 3.20
C ASP A 82 -2.88 0.89 2.01
N LYS A 83 -4.05 0.47 1.54
CA LYS A 83 -4.74 1.16 0.44
C LYS A 83 -5.15 2.59 0.81
N ALA A 84 -5.63 2.80 2.04
CA ALA A 84 -6.05 4.12 2.50
C ALA A 84 -4.86 5.09 2.57
N LEU A 85 -3.72 4.66 3.14
CA LEU A 85 -2.51 5.48 3.24
C LEU A 85 -1.99 5.90 1.86
N VAL A 86 -1.82 4.93 0.97
CA VAL A 86 -1.30 5.16 -0.38
C VAL A 86 -2.26 6.04 -1.18
N SER A 87 -3.58 5.78 -1.10
CA SER A 87 -4.58 6.60 -1.78
C SER A 87 -4.59 8.04 -1.26
N ALA A 88 -4.54 8.23 0.06
CA ALA A 88 -4.47 9.55 0.67
C ALA A 88 -3.21 10.31 0.21
N ALA A 89 -2.05 9.63 0.17
CA ALA A 89 -0.80 10.24 -0.29
C ALA A 89 -0.89 10.67 -1.77
N LEU A 90 -1.38 9.81 -2.66
CA LEU A 90 -1.54 10.14 -4.08
C LEU A 90 -2.53 11.31 -4.29
N ILE A 91 -3.65 11.32 -3.57
CA ILE A 91 -4.64 12.39 -3.66
C ILE A 91 -4.05 13.72 -3.19
N LEU A 92 -3.39 13.74 -2.03
CA LEU A 92 -2.81 14.98 -1.50
C LEU A 92 -1.63 15.49 -2.34
N LEU A 93 -0.78 14.61 -2.88
CA LEU A 93 0.25 15.00 -3.83
C LEU A 93 -0.34 15.63 -5.09
N SER A 94 -1.46 15.09 -5.59
CA SER A 94 -2.16 15.68 -6.74
C SER A 94 -2.87 16.99 -6.38
N TRP A 95 -3.43 17.09 -5.18
CA TRP A 95 -4.05 18.30 -4.66
C TRP A 95 -3.07 19.47 -4.56
N HIS A 96 -1.86 19.21 -4.13
CA HIS A 96 -0.77 20.19 -4.05
C HIS A 96 -0.03 20.42 -5.38
N GLY A 97 -0.44 19.76 -6.47
CA GLY A 97 0.18 19.91 -7.79
C GLY A 97 1.52 19.20 -7.98
N HIS A 98 1.94 18.38 -7.01
CA HIS A 98 3.16 17.56 -7.10
C HIS A 98 2.98 16.30 -7.95
N LEU A 99 1.74 15.90 -8.24
CA LEU A 99 1.44 14.75 -9.08
C LEU A 99 0.25 15.08 -10.00
N TRP A 100 0.29 14.55 -11.22
CA TRP A 100 -0.84 14.69 -12.15
C TRP A 100 -2.03 13.84 -11.73
N TRP A 101 -3.23 14.42 -11.73
CA TRP A 101 -4.47 13.75 -11.34
C TRP A 101 -4.76 12.47 -12.13
N TRP A 102 -4.36 12.40 -13.40
CA TRP A 102 -4.55 11.19 -14.21
C TRP A 102 -3.74 10.00 -13.67
N VAL A 103 -2.52 10.24 -13.14
CA VAL A 103 -1.70 9.19 -12.51
C VAL A 103 -2.42 8.65 -11.28
N THR A 104 -2.89 9.53 -10.41
CA THR A 104 -3.66 9.19 -9.22
C THR A 104 -4.93 8.41 -9.56
N ALA A 105 -5.70 8.89 -10.54
CA ALA A 105 -6.93 8.23 -11.00
C ALA A 105 -6.66 6.82 -11.53
N VAL A 106 -5.63 6.64 -12.35
CA VAL A 106 -5.24 5.32 -12.89
C VAL A 106 -4.77 4.39 -11.78
N MET A 107 -3.93 4.87 -10.86
CA MET A 107 -3.39 4.02 -9.78
C MET A 107 -4.47 3.58 -8.80
N ILE A 108 -5.32 4.49 -8.35
CA ILE A 108 -6.42 4.18 -7.42
C ILE A 108 -7.51 3.35 -8.12
N GLY A 109 -7.93 3.76 -9.32
CA GLY A 109 -8.96 3.04 -10.08
C GLY A 109 -8.57 1.59 -10.36
N ARG A 110 -7.32 1.36 -10.75
CA ARG A 110 -6.78 0.01 -10.92
C ARG A 110 -6.80 -0.78 -9.61
N GLU A 111 -6.41 -0.18 -8.49
CA GLU A 111 -6.38 -0.85 -7.18
C GLU A 111 -7.78 -1.30 -6.77
N LEU A 112 -8.77 -0.45 -6.95
CA LEU A 112 -10.18 -0.75 -6.69
C LEU A 112 -10.71 -1.82 -7.64
N ALA A 113 -10.41 -1.72 -8.94
CA ALA A 113 -10.84 -2.69 -9.94
C ALA A 113 -10.31 -4.10 -9.64
N ILE A 114 -9.01 -4.24 -9.31
CA ILE A 114 -8.45 -5.56 -8.96
C ILE A 114 -9.04 -6.08 -7.65
N THR A 115 -9.29 -5.20 -6.68
CA THR A 115 -9.92 -5.62 -5.43
C THR A 115 -11.33 -6.14 -5.68
N ALA A 116 -12.12 -5.45 -6.51
CA ALA A 116 -13.46 -5.88 -6.91
C ALA A 116 -13.41 -7.24 -7.65
N VAL A 117 -12.53 -7.39 -8.65
CA VAL A 117 -12.36 -8.67 -9.37
C VAL A 117 -11.95 -9.79 -8.43
N ARG A 118 -11.03 -9.52 -7.48
CA ARG A 118 -10.64 -10.53 -6.49
C ARG A 118 -11.80 -10.96 -5.61
N MET A 119 -12.66 -10.03 -5.17
CA MET A 119 -13.84 -10.35 -4.36
C MET A 119 -14.85 -11.24 -5.09
N THR A 120 -15.01 -11.06 -6.41
CA THR A 120 -15.92 -11.86 -7.22
C THR A 120 -15.37 -13.24 -7.56
N VAL A 121 -14.05 -13.37 -7.74
CA VAL A 121 -13.39 -14.62 -8.19
C VAL A 121 -12.91 -15.49 -7.02
N VAL A 122 -12.68 -14.95 -5.82
CA VAL A 122 -12.23 -15.71 -4.64
C VAL A 122 -13.15 -16.89 -4.29
N LYS A 123 -14.42 -16.82 -4.63
CA LYS A 123 -15.36 -17.96 -4.45
C LYS A 123 -15.09 -19.13 -5.40
N LYS A 124 -14.33 -18.95 -6.48
CA LYS A 124 -14.09 -19.97 -7.52
C LYS A 124 -12.64 -20.42 -7.66
N ALA A 125 -11.65 -19.59 -7.28
CA ALA A 125 -10.23 -19.97 -7.37
C ALA A 125 -9.34 -19.11 -6.46
N VAL A 126 -8.35 -19.72 -5.79
CA VAL A 126 -7.34 -19.01 -5.01
C VAL A 126 -6.27 -18.47 -5.96
N MET A 127 -6.37 -17.21 -6.31
CA MET A 127 -5.35 -16.55 -7.15
C MET A 127 -4.19 -16.05 -6.28
N ALA A 128 -3.01 -16.62 -6.46
CA ALA A 128 -1.80 -16.16 -5.78
C ALA A 128 -1.41 -14.75 -6.28
N ALA A 129 -0.99 -13.89 -5.35
CA ALA A 129 -0.46 -12.57 -5.69
C ALA A 129 0.84 -12.73 -6.50
N GLY A 130 0.82 -12.36 -7.78
CA GLY A 130 1.98 -12.45 -8.67
C GLY A 130 3.15 -11.55 -8.21
N ARG A 131 4.37 -11.89 -8.62
CA ARG A 131 5.60 -11.11 -8.33
C ARG A 131 5.48 -9.63 -8.70
N GLY A 132 4.73 -9.29 -9.75
CA GLY A 132 4.48 -7.91 -10.20
C GLY A 132 3.78 -7.03 -9.16
N GLY A 133 2.89 -7.58 -8.34
CA GLY A 133 2.22 -6.83 -7.27
C GLY A 133 3.17 -6.35 -6.16
N LYS A 134 4.15 -7.17 -5.79
CA LYS A 134 5.15 -6.81 -4.76
C LYS A 134 6.09 -5.70 -5.27
N MET A 135 6.54 -5.80 -6.52
CA MET A 135 7.39 -4.78 -7.15
C MET A 135 6.65 -3.45 -7.27
N LYS A 136 5.39 -3.47 -7.72
CA LYS A 136 4.53 -2.27 -7.76
C LYS A 136 4.48 -1.58 -6.41
N MET A 137 4.16 -2.29 -5.31
CA MET A 137 4.04 -1.71 -3.98
C MET A 137 5.36 -1.08 -3.51
N PHE A 138 6.48 -1.74 -3.74
CA PHE A 138 7.80 -1.22 -3.37
C PHE A 138 8.13 0.08 -4.10
N PHE A 139 8.04 0.10 -5.44
CA PHE A 139 8.35 1.29 -6.22
C PHE A 139 7.36 2.43 -5.97
N GLN A 140 6.09 2.13 -5.74
CA GLN A 140 5.07 3.11 -5.41
C GLN A 140 5.36 3.78 -4.07
N SER A 141 5.65 3.01 -3.02
CA SER A 141 5.98 3.58 -1.70
C SER A 141 7.27 4.40 -1.74
N MET A 142 8.30 3.93 -2.46
CA MET A 142 9.55 4.68 -2.63
C MET A 142 9.34 5.99 -3.41
N GLY A 143 8.58 5.94 -4.51
CA GLY A 143 8.26 7.12 -5.31
C GLY A 143 7.47 8.16 -4.52
N ILE A 144 6.41 7.75 -3.81
CA ILE A 144 5.63 8.63 -2.95
C ILE A 144 6.51 9.24 -1.85
N ALA A 145 7.27 8.41 -1.13
CA ALA A 145 8.16 8.88 -0.07
C ALA A 145 9.19 9.91 -0.60
N GLY A 146 9.76 9.65 -1.78
CA GLY A 146 10.71 10.57 -2.38
C GLY A 146 10.09 11.91 -2.82
N ILE A 147 8.83 11.94 -3.27
CA ILE A 147 8.14 13.18 -3.63
C ILE A 147 7.75 13.99 -2.38
N LEU A 148 7.43 13.32 -1.27
CA LEU A 148 7.09 13.97 0.01
C LEU A 148 8.29 14.69 0.66
N ILE A 149 9.54 14.28 0.35
CA ILE A 149 10.71 14.93 0.93
C ILE A 149 10.91 16.32 0.33
N PRO A 150 11.00 17.38 1.15
CA PRO A 150 11.24 18.74 0.68
C PRO A 150 12.73 18.96 0.32
N TRP A 151 13.22 18.29 -0.70
CA TRP A 151 14.64 18.24 -1.08
C TRP A 151 15.28 19.64 -1.23
N ALA A 152 14.53 20.59 -1.78
CA ALA A 152 15.00 21.94 -2.02
C ALA A 152 15.25 22.73 -0.72
N SER A 153 14.80 22.24 0.44
CA SER A 153 14.97 22.92 1.73
C SER A 153 16.38 22.71 2.32
N PHE A 154 17.11 21.69 1.87
CA PHE A 154 18.40 21.32 2.47
C PHE A 154 19.44 20.85 1.45
N LEU A 155 19.11 20.77 0.17
CA LEU A 155 20.03 20.37 -0.90
C LEU A 155 20.16 21.45 -1.97
N PRO A 156 21.31 21.52 -2.67
CA PRO A 156 21.48 22.35 -3.86
C PRO A 156 20.42 22.00 -4.92
N ALA A 157 19.94 23.03 -5.66
CA ALA A 157 18.82 22.89 -6.60
C ALA A 157 18.98 21.74 -7.61
N ALA A 158 20.17 21.55 -8.15
CA ALA A 158 20.44 20.48 -9.13
C ALA A 158 20.26 19.08 -8.53
N LEU A 159 20.75 18.86 -7.29
CA LEU A 159 20.63 17.58 -6.61
C LEU A 159 19.18 17.33 -6.15
N ALA A 160 18.51 18.36 -5.61
CA ALA A 160 17.09 18.29 -5.25
C ALA A 160 16.22 17.91 -6.46
N ALA A 161 16.46 18.53 -7.62
CA ALA A 161 15.76 18.21 -8.85
C ALA A 161 16.06 16.76 -9.31
N ALA A 162 17.30 16.32 -9.25
CA ALA A 162 17.67 14.95 -9.64
C ALA A 162 16.96 13.89 -8.79
N LEU A 163 16.89 14.07 -7.45
CA LEU A 163 16.21 13.17 -6.54
C LEU A 163 14.69 13.20 -6.74
N LEU A 164 14.12 14.35 -7.02
CA LEU A 164 12.70 14.47 -7.36
C LEU A 164 12.37 13.73 -8.66
N TRP A 165 13.18 13.90 -9.72
CA TRP A 165 12.99 13.18 -10.97
C TRP A 165 13.18 11.67 -10.82
N LEU A 166 14.12 11.23 -9.97
CA LEU A 166 14.27 9.83 -9.61
C LEU A 166 12.99 9.30 -8.95
N SER A 167 12.39 10.07 -8.05
CA SER A 167 11.14 9.70 -7.37
C SER A 167 9.96 9.56 -8.35
N TYR A 168 9.86 10.46 -9.33
CA TYR A 168 8.89 10.32 -10.43
C TYR A 168 9.18 9.09 -11.30
N GLY A 169 10.45 8.79 -11.57
CA GLY A 169 10.86 7.58 -12.29
C GLY A 169 10.43 6.31 -11.56
N LEU A 170 10.62 6.25 -10.23
CA LEU A 170 10.17 5.12 -9.42
C LEU A 170 8.64 4.97 -9.46
N LEU A 171 7.90 6.08 -9.40
CA LEU A 171 6.45 6.07 -9.51
C LEU A 171 5.97 5.63 -10.90
N ALA A 172 6.67 6.04 -11.96
CA ALA A 172 6.38 5.58 -13.33
C ALA A 172 6.61 4.07 -13.49
N VAL A 173 7.68 3.53 -12.91
CA VAL A 173 7.94 2.08 -12.85
C VAL A 173 6.82 1.38 -12.08
N ALA A 174 6.37 1.93 -10.97
CA ALA A 174 5.23 1.39 -10.20
C ALA A 174 3.94 1.38 -11.04
N LEU A 175 3.68 2.44 -11.80
CA LEU A 175 2.54 2.55 -12.71
C LEU A 175 2.62 1.48 -13.81
N TYR A 176 3.78 1.29 -14.42
CA TYR A 176 4.01 0.23 -15.40
C TYR A 176 3.69 -1.16 -14.84
N PHE A 177 4.29 -1.55 -13.71
CA PHE A 177 3.98 -2.83 -13.07
C PHE A 177 2.51 -2.94 -12.63
N SER A 178 1.90 -1.83 -12.27
CA SER A 178 0.49 -1.73 -11.95
C SER A 178 -0.39 -2.14 -13.14
N LEU A 179 -0.12 -1.58 -14.31
CA LEU A 179 -0.90 -1.84 -15.54
C LEU A 179 -0.66 -3.26 -16.08
N VAL A 180 0.61 -3.70 -16.13
CA VAL A 180 0.96 -5.06 -16.59
C VAL A 180 0.29 -6.12 -15.71
N SER A 181 0.33 -5.94 -14.40
CA SER A 181 -0.34 -6.84 -13.45
C SER A 181 -1.85 -6.82 -13.62
N ALA A 182 -2.47 -5.66 -13.88
CA ALA A 182 -3.90 -5.57 -14.12
C ALA A 182 -4.34 -6.34 -15.39
N ALA A 183 -3.57 -6.19 -16.48
CA ALA A 183 -3.83 -6.94 -17.71
C ALA A 183 -3.77 -8.47 -17.50
N GLY A 184 -2.83 -8.95 -16.68
CA GLY A 184 -2.75 -10.35 -16.27
C GLY A 184 -4.03 -10.80 -15.54
N TYR A 185 -4.46 -10.06 -14.52
CA TYR A 185 -5.67 -10.39 -13.77
C TYR A 185 -6.94 -10.42 -14.63
N VAL A 186 -7.10 -9.47 -15.56
CA VAL A 186 -8.24 -9.43 -16.48
C VAL A 186 -8.22 -10.65 -17.41
N ARG A 187 -7.06 -11.04 -17.92
CA ARG A 187 -6.91 -12.22 -18.78
C ARG A 187 -7.29 -13.50 -18.04
N ASP A 188 -6.78 -13.67 -16.80
CA ASP A 188 -7.05 -14.86 -16.00
C ASP A 188 -8.54 -14.94 -15.59
N ALA A 189 -9.15 -13.80 -15.21
CA ALA A 189 -10.57 -13.72 -14.90
C ALA A 189 -11.45 -14.08 -16.11
N ARG A 190 -11.08 -13.64 -17.34
CA ARG A 190 -11.78 -14.01 -18.57
C ARG A 190 -11.63 -15.50 -18.90
N ALA A 191 -10.47 -16.10 -18.62
CA ALA A 191 -10.26 -17.53 -18.81
C ALA A 191 -11.19 -18.35 -17.90
N ILE A 192 -11.28 -18.01 -16.61
CA ILE A 192 -12.16 -18.67 -15.65
C ILE A 192 -13.64 -18.50 -16.00
N ALA A 193 -14.05 -17.33 -16.51
CA ALA A 193 -15.43 -17.07 -16.91
C ALA A 193 -15.86 -17.86 -18.18
N ARG A 194 -14.90 -18.34 -18.98
CA ARG A 194 -15.18 -19.15 -20.19
C ARG A 194 -15.25 -20.66 -19.92
N THR A 195 -14.75 -21.11 -18.79
CA THR A 195 -14.67 -22.53 -18.40
C THR A 195 -15.73 -22.93 -17.38
N GLY A 196 -16.56 -22.02 -16.90
CA GLY A 196 -17.69 -22.27 -15.99
C GLY A 196 -19.01 -21.76 -16.56
#